data_43306bcf1355441e615ad33971f0f158
#
_entry.id   43306bcf1355441e615ad33971f0f158
#
_cell.length_a   1.000
_cell.length_b   1.000
_cell.length_c   1.000
_cell.angle_alpha   90.00
_cell.angle_beta   90.00
_cell.angle_gamma   90.00
#
_symmetry.space_group_name_H-M   'P 1'
#
loop_
_entity.id
_entity.type
_entity.pdbx_description
1 polymer ?
#
loop_
_entity_poly.entity_id
_entity_poly.type
_entity_poly.pdbx_seq_one_letter_code
_entity_poly.pdbx_strand_id
1 'polypeptide(L)'
;MKQVARIADVLAGQLPEGQRVTIQGWVRTRRDSKAGLSFLQIHDGSSFAPLQVVAQNALDNYESDIQHLTAGCAVTATGTLAESQGKGQSVEMQAESVDVVGWVDDPDSYPEPLLNATGL
;
A
#
# COMPACT_ATOMS: atom_id res chain seq x y z
N MET A 1 -20.04 0.55 7.36
CA MET A 1 -18.73 1.02 7.80
C MET A 1 -17.66 0.01 7.43
N LYS A 2 -16.61 0.46 6.81
CA LYS A 2 -15.54 -0.44 6.41
C LYS A 2 -14.69 -0.83 7.59
N GLN A 3 -14.40 -2.09 7.70
CA GLN A 3 -13.52 -2.61 8.71
C GLN A 3 -12.10 -2.63 8.15
N VAL A 4 -11.17 -2.04 8.89
CA VAL A 4 -9.78 -1.95 8.44
C VAL A 4 -9.02 -3.13 9.02
N ALA A 5 -8.37 -3.89 8.16
CA ALA A 5 -7.56 -5.03 8.56
C ALA A 5 -6.13 -4.59 8.84
N ARG A 6 -5.47 -5.27 9.78
CA ARG A 6 -4.05 -5.04 10.00
C ARG A 6 -3.24 -5.82 8.98
N ILE A 7 -2.19 -5.19 8.48
CA ILE A 7 -1.33 -5.84 7.49
C ILE A 7 -0.72 -7.12 8.07
N ALA A 8 -0.37 -7.12 9.35
CA ALA A 8 0.17 -8.33 9.98
C ALA A 8 -0.80 -9.52 9.86
N ASP A 9 -2.09 -9.27 10.04
CA ASP A 9 -3.08 -10.34 9.95
C ASP A 9 -3.25 -10.84 8.52
N VAL A 10 -3.19 -9.92 7.55
CA VAL A 10 -3.26 -10.30 6.15
C VAL A 10 -2.07 -11.18 5.78
N LEU A 11 -0.88 -10.76 6.17
CA LEU A 11 0.35 -11.50 5.83
C LEU A 11 0.44 -12.83 6.55
N ALA A 12 -0.19 -12.93 7.71
CA ALA A 12 -0.21 -14.18 8.47
C ALA A 12 -1.19 -15.21 7.92
N GLY A 13 -1.95 -14.84 6.88
CA GLY A 13 -2.90 -15.75 6.28
C GLY A 13 -4.18 -15.91 7.06
N GLN A 14 -4.52 -14.96 7.91
CA GLN A 14 -5.72 -15.05 8.72
C GLN A 14 -6.99 -14.71 7.97
N LEU A 15 -6.84 -14.11 6.78
CA LEU A 15 -7.97 -13.76 5.94
C LEU A 15 -7.88 -14.58 4.66
N PRO A 16 -8.98 -15.15 4.19
CA PRO A 16 -8.92 -16.03 3.03
C PRO A 16 -8.68 -15.28 1.74
N GLU A 17 -8.08 -15.98 0.79
CA GLU A 17 -7.97 -15.45 -0.57
C GLU A 17 -9.35 -15.20 -1.12
N GLY A 18 -9.46 -14.18 -1.96
CA GLY A 18 -10.73 -13.78 -2.52
C GLY A 18 -11.52 -12.86 -1.64
N GLN A 19 -11.11 -12.69 -0.38
CA GLN A 19 -11.82 -11.78 0.51
C GLN A 19 -11.48 -10.34 0.18
N ARG A 20 -12.50 -9.49 0.20
CA ARG A 20 -12.34 -8.05 0.01
C ARG A 20 -12.02 -7.42 1.36
N VAL A 21 -10.92 -6.70 1.41
CA VAL A 21 -10.46 -6.08 2.66
C VAL A 21 -10.06 -4.63 2.40
N THR A 22 -10.01 -3.86 3.48
CA THR A 22 -9.51 -2.49 3.46
C THR A 22 -8.33 -2.40 4.43
N ILE A 23 -7.25 -1.77 3.99
CA ILE A 23 -6.10 -1.49 4.84
C ILE A 23 -5.81 0.00 4.80
N GLN A 24 -5.17 0.50 5.84
CA GLN A 24 -4.67 1.87 5.91
C GLN A 24 -3.22 1.83 6.30
N GLY A 25 -2.41 2.65 5.64
CA GLY A 25 -0.99 2.66 5.94
C GLY A 25 -0.25 3.69 5.12
N TRP A 26 1.05 3.51 5.10
CA TRP A 26 1.95 4.43 4.40
C TRP A 26 2.64 3.71 3.27
N VAL A 27 2.84 4.42 2.15
CA VAL A 27 3.61 3.90 1.04
C VAL A 27 5.08 3.82 1.44
N ARG A 28 5.68 2.66 1.23
CA ARG A 28 7.09 2.47 1.42
C ARG A 28 7.82 2.62 0.10
N THR A 29 7.32 1.96 -0.94
CA THR A 29 7.86 2.07 -2.29
C THR A 29 6.73 1.98 -3.30
N ARG A 30 6.98 2.53 -4.47
CA ARG A 30 6.10 2.40 -5.63
C ARG A 30 6.96 2.05 -6.83
N ARG A 31 6.50 1.06 -7.58
CA ARG A 31 7.17 0.66 -8.82
C ARG A 31 6.11 0.51 -9.90
N ASP A 32 6.28 1.21 -11.00
CA ASP A 32 5.36 1.12 -12.13
C ASP A 32 5.91 0.13 -13.14
N SER A 33 5.05 -0.71 -13.68
CA SER A 33 5.43 -1.65 -14.71
C SER A 33 4.95 -1.18 -16.06
N LYS A 34 5.58 -1.69 -17.11
CA LYS A 34 5.19 -1.34 -18.48
C LYS A 34 3.84 -1.92 -18.86
N ALA A 35 3.35 -2.87 -18.06
CA ALA A 35 2.06 -3.50 -18.33
C ALA A 35 0.89 -2.67 -17.81
N GLY A 36 1.13 -1.49 -17.26
CA GLY A 36 0.05 -0.64 -16.75
C GLY A 36 -0.34 -0.99 -15.34
N LEU A 37 0.61 -1.44 -14.54
CA LEU A 37 0.39 -1.75 -13.13
C LEU A 37 1.35 -0.95 -12.29
N SER A 38 0.89 -0.58 -11.09
CA SER A 38 1.77 -0.02 -10.07
C SER A 38 1.79 -0.97 -8.89
N PHE A 39 2.97 -1.27 -8.39
CA PHE A 39 3.17 -2.13 -7.24
C PHE A 39 3.54 -1.26 -6.06
N LEU A 40 2.65 -1.22 -5.08
CA LEU A 40 2.83 -0.40 -3.89
C LEU A 40 3.17 -1.30 -2.72
N GLN A 41 4.25 -0.97 -2.02
CA GLN A 41 4.57 -1.66 -0.76
C GLN A 41 4.05 -0.78 0.36
N ILE A 42 3.08 -1.28 1.11
CA ILE A 42 2.38 -0.50 2.15
C ILE A 42 2.60 -1.15 3.49
N HIS A 43 2.90 -0.32 4.49
CA HIS A 43 3.07 -0.78 5.86
C HIS A 43 2.20 0.06 6.79
N ASP A 44 1.80 -0.55 7.90
CA ASP A 44 0.95 0.12 8.89
C ASP A 44 1.51 0.00 10.31
N GLY A 45 2.75 -0.44 10.42
CA GLY A 45 3.39 -0.59 11.71
C GLY A 45 3.12 -1.91 12.41
N SER A 46 2.20 -2.72 11.88
CA SER A 46 1.84 -3.99 12.52
C SER A 46 2.78 -5.12 12.14
N SER A 47 3.61 -4.93 11.11
CA SER A 47 4.50 -5.97 10.62
C SER A 47 5.75 -5.31 10.05
N PHE A 48 6.88 -6.02 10.11
CA PHE A 48 8.08 -5.58 9.39
C PHE A 48 7.89 -5.62 7.89
N ALA A 49 7.24 -6.67 7.41
CA ALA A 49 7.04 -6.84 5.98
C ALA A 49 5.87 -5.98 5.52
N PRO A 50 6.00 -5.30 4.40
CA PRO A 50 4.88 -4.57 3.84
C PRO A 50 3.94 -5.51 3.09
N LEU A 51 2.73 -5.04 2.84
CA LEU A 51 1.80 -5.74 1.95
C LEU A 51 1.94 -5.14 0.56
N GLN A 52 2.06 -6.01 -0.45
CA GLN A 52 2.06 -5.54 -1.83
C GLN A 52 0.63 -5.30 -2.28
N VAL A 53 0.39 -4.09 -2.75
CA VAL A 53 -0.90 -3.69 -3.31
C VAL A 53 -0.69 -3.43 -4.79
N VAL A 54 -1.44 -4.14 -5.63
CA VAL A 54 -1.32 -4.02 -7.08
C VAL A 54 -2.44 -3.13 -7.58
N ALA A 55 -2.08 -1.99 -8.17
CA ALA A 55 -3.04 -1.03 -8.70
C ALA A 55 -2.94 -1.01 -10.21
N GLN A 56 -4.10 -1.18 -10.87
CA GLN A 56 -4.17 -1.20 -12.33
C GLN A 56 -4.48 0.19 -12.86
N ASN A 57 -4.05 0.44 -14.10
CA ASN A 57 -4.24 1.74 -14.73
C ASN A 57 -5.70 2.05 -15.03
N ALA A 58 -6.61 1.10 -14.83
CA ALA A 58 -8.03 1.33 -14.98
C ALA A 58 -8.66 2.06 -13.81
N LEU A 59 -7.92 2.23 -12.70
CA LEU A 59 -8.44 2.96 -11.56
C LEU A 59 -8.58 4.43 -11.90
N ASP A 60 -9.69 5.04 -11.45
CA ASP A 60 -10.03 6.42 -11.81
C ASP A 60 -8.93 7.41 -11.47
N ASN A 61 -8.25 7.20 -10.35
CA ASN A 61 -7.22 8.13 -9.91
C ASN A 61 -5.80 7.62 -10.17
N TYR A 62 -5.66 6.71 -11.15
CA TYR A 62 -4.34 6.13 -11.40
C TYR A 62 -3.33 7.20 -11.82
N GLU A 63 -3.67 8.00 -12.83
CA GLU A 63 -2.76 9.00 -13.34
C GLU A 63 -2.65 10.22 -12.42
N SER A 64 -3.76 10.61 -11.80
CA SER A 64 -3.76 11.80 -10.97
C SER A 64 -3.11 11.58 -9.62
N ASP A 65 -3.24 10.38 -9.05
CA ASP A 65 -2.82 10.14 -7.68
C ASP A 65 -1.81 9.02 -7.56
N ILE A 66 -2.15 7.83 -8.06
CA ILE A 66 -1.33 6.64 -7.78
C ILE A 66 0.07 6.79 -8.35
N GLN A 67 0.19 7.32 -9.56
CA GLN A 67 1.50 7.49 -10.19
C GLN A 67 2.32 8.61 -9.57
N HIS A 68 1.77 9.33 -8.61
CA HIS A 68 2.49 10.39 -7.89
C HIS A 68 2.80 10.04 -6.45
N LEU A 69 2.47 8.81 -6.03
CA LEU A 69 2.73 8.40 -4.66
C LEU A 69 4.23 8.25 -4.42
N THR A 70 4.67 8.76 -3.28
CA THR A 70 6.05 8.64 -2.84
C THR A 70 6.09 8.07 -1.45
N ALA A 71 7.28 7.69 -0.99
CA ALA A 71 7.43 7.13 0.34
C ALA A 71 6.89 8.09 1.38
N GLY A 72 6.09 7.57 2.29
CA GLY A 72 5.50 8.35 3.37
C GLY A 72 4.08 8.81 3.13
N CYS A 73 3.58 8.74 1.89
CA CYS A 73 2.19 9.10 1.64
C CYS A 73 1.27 8.13 2.36
N ALA A 74 0.22 8.67 2.97
CA ALA A 74 -0.77 7.86 3.68
C ALA A 74 -1.90 7.50 2.74
N VAL A 75 -2.30 6.24 2.74
CA VAL A 75 -3.32 5.75 1.82
C VAL A 75 -4.29 4.81 2.53
N THR A 76 -5.49 4.71 1.96
CA THR A 76 -6.46 3.69 2.29
C THR A 76 -6.68 2.86 1.03
N ALA A 77 -6.40 1.58 1.09
CA ALA A 77 -6.53 0.70 -0.06
C ALA A 77 -7.58 -0.36 0.23
N THR A 78 -8.46 -0.58 -0.73
CA THR A 78 -9.48 -1.61 -0.66
C THR A 78 -9.31 -2.52 -1.86
N GLY A 79 -9.39 -3.80 -1.65
CA GLY A 79 -9.26 -4.74 -2.74
C GLY A 79 -9.43 -6.17 -2.30
N THR A 80 -9.13 -7.08 -3.20
CA THR A 80 -9.31 -8.50 -3.00
C THR A 80 -7.95 -9.15 -2.78
N LEU A 81 -7.88 -10.03 -1.78
CA LEU A 81 -6.65 -10.75 -1.49
C LEU A 81 -6.46 -11.87 -2.51
N ALA A 82 -5.24 -12.02 -2.97
CA ALA A 82 -4.87 -13.01 -3.97
C ALA A 82 -3.51 -13.58 -3.65
N GLU A 83 -3.23 -14.75 -4.21
CA GLU A 83 -1.91 -15.34 -4.08
C GLU A 83 -0.89 -14.48 -4.82
N SER A 84 0.22 -14.21 -4.16
CA SER A 84 1.26 -13.39 -4.76
C SER A 84 2.05 -14.20 -5.77
N GLN A 85 2.35 -13.57 -6.90
CA GLN A 85 3.21 -14.16 -7.92
C GLN A 85 4.67 -13.90 -7.62
N GLY A 86 4.96 -12.99 -6.69
CA GLY A 86 6.33 -12.64 -6.37
C GLY A 86 6.90 -13.51 -5.29
N LYS A 87 8.23 -13.53 -5.23
CA LYS A 87 8.92 -14.28 -4.18
C LYS A 87 8.83 -13.53 -2.87
N GLY A 88 8.75 -14.26 -1.79
CA GLY A 88 8.83 -13.71 -0.46
C GLY A 88 7.52 -13.29 0.14
N GLN A 89 6.44 -13.35 -0.62
CA GLN A 89 5.10 -13.08 -0.09
C GLN A 89 4.15 -14.13 -0.57
N SER A 90 3.25 -14.55 0.33
CA SER A 90 2.24 -15.52 -0.01
C SER A 90 0.92 -14.87 -0.44
N VAL A 91 0.75 -13.58 -0.19
CA VAL A 91 -0.51 -12.89 -0.46
C VAL A 91 -0.24 -11.47 -0.91
N GLU A 92 -1.09 -10.97 -1.77
CA GLU A 92 -1.08 -9.57 -2.19
C GLU A 92 -2.51 -9.08 -2.31
N MET A 93 -2.69 -7.76 -2.39
CA MET A 93 -4.01 -7.18 -2.60
C MET A 93 -4.12 -6.71 -4.05
N GLN A 94 -5.18 -7.14 -4.73
CA GLN A 94 -5.56 -6.57 -6.04
C GLN A 94 -6.48 -5.41 -5.75
N ALA A 95 -5.97 -4.19 -5.89
CA ALA A 95 -6.70 -3.01 -5.45
C ALA A 95 -7.90 -2.70 -6.31
N GLU A 96 -9.02 -2.42 -5.67
CA GLU A 96 -10.20 -1.84 -6.32
C GLU A 96 -10.17 -0.33 -6.19
N SER A 97 -9.53 0.17 -5.12
CA SER A 97 -9.36 1.60 -4.92
C SER A 97 -8.15 1.84 -4.04
N VAL A 98 -7.49 2.97 -4.29
CA VAL A 98 -6.39 3.47 -3.46
C VAL A 98 -6.65 4.95 -3.28
N ASP A 99 -7.06 5.33 -2.08
CA ASP A 99 -7.38 6.72 -1.78
C ASP A 99 -6.23 7.34 -1.01
N VAL A 100 -5.75 8.48 -1.45
CA VAL A 100 -4.65 9.16 -0.79
C VAL A 100 -5.22 10.04 0.33
N VAL A 101 -4.80 9.74 1.55
CA VAL A 101 -5.26 10.45 2.73
C VAL A 101 -4.30 11.57 3.10
N GLY A 102 -3.01 11.37 2.83
CA GLY A 102 -2.01 12.38 3.11
C GLY A 102 -0.85 12.29 2.14
N TRP A 103 -0.48 13.43 1.59
CA TRP A 103 0.66 13.55 0.67
C TRP A 103 1.89 14.01 1.44
N VAL A 104 3.05 13.68 0.87
CA VAL A 104 4.31 14.23 1.36
C VAL A 104 4.60 15.48 0.49
N ASP A 105 4.61 16.65 1.13
CA ASP A 105 4.79 17.91 0.39
C ASP A 105 6.16 18.02 -0.24
N ASP A 106 7.18 17.55 0.46
CA ASP A 106 8.56 17.62 -0.02
C ASP A 106 9.23 16.27 0.26
N PRO A 107 9.23 15.38 -0.73
CA PRO A 107 9.83 14.07 -0.54
C PRO A 107 11.31 14.11 -0.18
N ASP A 108 12.01 15.16 -0.58
CA ASP A 108 13.44 15.26 -0.28
C ASP A 108 13.70 15.58 1.18
N SER A 109 12.77 16.24 1.85
CA SER A 109 12.92 16.51 3.26
C SER A 109 12.33 15.41 4.13
N TYR A 110 11.52 14.56 3.57
CA TYR A 110 10.98 13.40 4.25
C TYR A 110 12.03 12.29 4.12
N PRO A 111 12.25 11.49 5.07
CA PRO A 111 11.58 11.36 6.36
C PRO A 111 12.44 11.83 7.50
N GLU A 112 13.43 12.65 7.23
CA GLU A 112 14.44 13.01 8.19
C GLU A 112 13.88 13.52 9.51
N PRO A 113 13.00 14.53 9.49
CA PRO A 113 12.46 15.00 10.76
C PRO A 113 11.61 13.95 11.46
N LEU A 114 10.95 13.10 10.73
CA LEU A 114 10.08 12.10 11.31
C LEU A 114 10.87 10.94 11.89
N LEU A 115 11.97 10.60 11.25
CA LEU A 115 12.79 9.50 11.72
C LEU A 115 13.66 9.89 12.88
N ASN A 116 14.07 11.13 12.89
CA ASN A 116 15.01 11.59 13.90
C ASN A 116 14.33 12.22 15.08
N ALA A 117 13.20 12.65 14.87
CA ALA A 117 12.43 13.18 15.96
C ALA A 117 12.00 12.07 16.82
N THR A 118 12.23 11.62 16.29
CA THR A 118 11.86 10.90 17.00
C THR A 118 12.64 10.45 17.49
N GLY A 119 12.87 10.93 16.92
CA GLY A 119 13.32 10.98 17.11
C GLY A 119 13.29 11.35 17.30
N LEU A 120 12.88 11.54 16.94
CA LEU A 120 12.87 11.81 16.81
C LEU A 120 13.19 11.85 16.96
#